data_26a620099bfb74665a3b4bf589e2927e
#
_entry.id   26a620099bfb74665a3b4bf589e2927e
#
_cell.length_a   1.000
_cell.length_b   1.000
_cell.length_c   1.000
_cell.angle_alpha   90.00
_cell.angle_beta   90.00
_cell.angle_gamma   90.00
#
_symmetry.space_group_name_H-M   'P 1'
#
loop_
_entity.id
_entity.type
_entity.pdbx_description
1 polymer ?
#
loop_
_entity_poly.entity_id
_entity_poly.type
_entity_poly.pdbx_seq_one_letter_code
_entity_poly.pdbx_strand_id
1 'polypeptide(L)'
;MTLQDKEGTRNTREATLYQRQRAPGIDQDMRLIRFSSPAEMDGSAVLTLENSDRPDDQWLYLPAYHTSRKIPSSNRSDRYMGTDFFYEDVSDDKVDQFEFTLAGSEQQDGRHCLVIEQVPIDETLKKESFYGKKRLWIDPERLLTLRIDFSDKSGVLVKRFTASSPQLIQGRWRLNHVEMLDMRISHRTTIDYRDRKIDQGLNPQLFSVRNLERGQ
;
A
#
# COMPACT_ATOMS: atom_id res chain seq x y z
N MET A 1 -13.33 1.51 2.50
CA MET A 1 -12.52 0.30 2.79
C MET A 1 -13.39 -0.68 3.55
N THR A 2 -13.40 -1.95 3.15
CA THR A 2 -14.20 -3.00 3.81
C THR A 2 -13.30 -4.18 4.13
N LEU A 3 -13.31 -4.63 5.38
CA LEU A 3 -12.63 -5.84 5.86
C LEU A 3 -13.68 -6.93 5.99
N GLN A 4 -13.43 -8.13 5.46
CA GLN A 4 -14.36 -9.25 5.49
C GLN A 4 -13.63 -10.52 5.92
N ASP A 5 -14.16 -11.18 6.97
CA ASP A 5 -13.66 -12.46 7.44
C ASP A 5 -14.24 -13.65 6.64
N LYS A 6 -13.81 -14.87 6.98
CA LYS A 6 -14.25 -16.12 6.33
C LYS A 6 -15.72 -16.44 6.57
N GLU A 7 -16.33 -15.93 7.65
CA GLU A 7 -17.75 -16.07 7.96
C GLU A 7 -18.61 -15.04 7.20
N GLY A 8 -18.00 -14.07 6.52
CA GLY A 8 -18.69 -13.02 5.78
C GLY A 8 -19.01 -11.78 6.60
N THR A 9 -18.55 -11.69 7.86
CA THR A 9 -18.70 -10.50 8.70
C THR A 9 -17.91 -9.35 8.08
N ARG A 10 -18.52 -8.16 8.03
CA ARG A 10 -17.92 -6.99 7.40
C ARG A 10 -17.71 -5.87 8.41
N ASN A 11 -16.53 -5.27 8.34
CA ASN A 11 -16.19 -4.03 9.03
C ASN A 11 -15.84 -2.98 7.97
N THR A 12 -16.58 -1.87 7.95
CA THR A 12 -16.37 -0.81 6.96
C THR A 12 -15.70 0.39 7.61
N ARG A 13 -14.74 0.98 6.92
CA ARG A 13 -13.98 2.14 7.36
C ARG A 13 -13.94 3.20 6.26
N GLU A 14 -13.96 4.45 6.66
CA GLU A 14 -13.74 5.58 5.76
C GLU A 14 -12.46 6.31 6.15
N ALA A 15 -11.73 6.75 5.14
CA ALA A 15 -10.48 7.47 5.35
C ALA A 15 -10.22 8.40 4.16
N THR A 16 -9.52 9.50 4.43
CA THR A 16 -8.98 10.37 3.38
C THR A 16 -7.50 10.07 3.19
N LEU A 17 -7.11 9.82 1.92
CA LEU A 17 -5.73 9.68 1.50
C LEU A 17 -5.23 11.00 0.93
N TYR A 18 -4.18 11.54 1.52
CA TYR A 18 -3.39 12.63 0.97
C TYR A 18 -2.06 12.06 0.48
N GLN A 19 -1.69 12.42 -0.74
CA GLN A 19 -0.44 11.95 -1.33
C GLN A 19 0.24 13.09 -2.08
N ARG A 20 1.55 13.22 -1.89
CA ARG A 20 2.40 14.12 -2.62
C ARG A 20 3.58 13.32 -3.17
N GLN A 21 3.70 13.28 -4.49
CA GLN A 21 4.75 12.53 -5.16
C GLN A 21 6.02 13.36 -5.28
N ARG A 22 7.17 12.68 -5.32
CA ARG A 22 8.47 13.24 -5.65
C ARG A 22 8.39 13.98 -6.99
N ALA A 23 9.00 15.16 -7.04
CA ALA A 23 9.06 15.99 -8.23
C ALA A 23 10.28 16.93 -8.09
N PRO A 24 10.69 17.68 -9.11
CA PRO A 24 11.72 18.71 -8.96
C PRO A 24 11.43 19.63 -7.76
N GLY A 25 12.37 19.66 -6.79
CA GLY A 25 12.21 20.39 -5.52
C GLY A 25 11.37 19.67 -4.44
N ILE A 26 10.98 18.41 -4.68
CA ILE A 26 10.30 17.56 -3.70
C ILE A 26 11.10 16.25 -3.62
N ASP A 27 11.86 16.08 -2.54
CA ASP A 27 12.83 14.99 -2.42
C ASP A 27 12.21 13.66 -1.98
N GLN A 28 10.96 13.66 -1.51
CA GLN A 28 10.30 12.50 -0.92
C GLN A 28 8.88 12.33 -1.48
N ASP A 29 8.48 11.07 -1.65
CA ASP A 29 7.07 10.72 -1.72
C ASP A 29 6.50 10.72 -0.29
N MET A 30 5.34 11.36 -0.13
CA MET A 30 4.69 11.55 1.17
C MET A 30 3.25 11.08 1.10
N ARG A 31 2.84 10.32 2.10
CA ARG A 31 1.47 9.77 2.18
C ARG A 31 0.93 9.92 3.59
N LEU A 32 -0.25 10.48 3.71
CA LEU A 32 -1.02 10.57 4.95
C LEU A 32 -2.39 9.94 4.72
N ILE A 33 -2.73 8.94 5.52
CA ILE A 33 -4.09 8.38 5.59
C ILE A 33 -4.68 8.78 6.93
N ARG A 34 -5.88 9.39 6.92
CA ARG A 34 -6.62 9.76 8.12
C ARG A 34 -8.00 9.13 8.07
N PHE A 35 -8.30 8.34 9.08
CA PHE A 35 -9.59 7.68 9.24
C PHE A 35 -10.64 8.65 9.80
N SER A 36 -11.88 8.52 9.32
CA SER A 36 -13.04 9.30 9.78
C SER A 36 -14.21 8.41 10.20
N SER A 37 -14.12 7.11 9.98
CA SER A 37 -15.16 6.13 10.36
C SER A 37 -14.54 4.74 10.48
N PRO A 38 -15.03 3.88 11.40
CA PRO A 38 -16.06 4.13 12.42
C PRO A 38 -15.53 5.00 13.58
N ALA A 39 -16.39 5.34 14.55
CA ALA A 39 -16.08 6.29 15.63
C ALA A 39 -14.83 5.91 16.45
N GLU A 40 -14.57 4.60 16.66
CA GLU A 40 -13.38 4.11 17.35
C GLU A 40 -12.06 4.33 16.57
N MET A 41 -12.15 4.59 15.27
CA MET A 41 -11.00 4.90 14.41
C MET A 41 -10.90 6.37 14.03
N ASP A 42 -11.94 7.16 14.30
CA ASP A 42 -11.99 8.56 13.92
C ASP A 42 -10.76 9.33 14.44
N GLY A 43 -10.12 10.08 13.53
CA GLY A 43 -8.88 10.81 13.80
C GLY A 43 -7.60 9.95 13.79
N SER A 44 -7.70 8.62 13.83
CA SER A 44 -6.51 7.77 13.67
C SER A 44 -5.85 8.03 12.32
N ALA A 45 -4.52 8.02 12.28
CA ALA A 45 -3.84 8.35 11.05
C ALA A 45 -2.48 7.64 10.94
N VAL A 46 -2.05 7.42 9.69
CA VAL A 46 -0.71 6.92 9.37
C VAL A 46 -0.04 7.88 8.41
N LEU A 47 1.16 8.32 8.77
CA LEU A 47 2.06 9.11 7.94
C LEU A 47 3.17 8.21 7.44
N THR A 48 3.42 8.22 6.13
CA THR A 48 4.57 7.58 5.49
C THR A 48 5.37 8.63 4.75
N LEU A 49 6.67 8.69 5.03
CA LEU A 49 7.66 9.47 4.29
C LEU A 49 8.63 8.49 3.64
N GLU A 50 8.59 8.39 2.32
CA GLU A 50 9.40 7.43 1.56
C GLU A 50 10.79 8.02 1.29
N ASN A 51 11.82 7.35 1.79
CA ASN A 51 13.22 7.75 1.62
C ASN A 51 13.86 6.98 0.47
N SER A 52 14.76 7.61 -0.29
CA SER A 52 15.47 6.96 -1.39
C SER A 52 16.66 6.10 -0.93
N ASP A 53 17.30 6.47 0.16
CA ASP A 53 18.62 5.99 0.60
C ASP A 53 18.59 5.18 1.92
N ARG A 54 17.42 5.13 2.57
CA ARG A 54 17.21 4.43 3.84
C ARG A 54 15.78 3.91 3.93
N PRO A 55 15.44 3.08 4.94
CA PRO A 55 14.05 2.66 5.18
C PRO A 55 13.11 3.84 5.35
N ASP A 56 11.87 3.66 4.90
CA ASP A 56 10.83 4.66 5.01
C ASP A 56 10.51 4.98 6.47
N ASP A 57 10.16 6.24 6.72
CA ASP A 57 9.71 6.66 8.02
C ASP A 57 8.18 6.55 8.07
N GLN A 58 7.67 5.75 8.98
CA GLN A 58 6.23 5.58 9.19
C GLN A 58 5.86 5.90 10.63
N TRP A 59 4.76 6.64 10.82
CA TRP A 59 4.21 6.98 12.13
C TRP A 59 2.73 6.65 12.18
N LEU A 60 2.33 6.03 13.29
CA LEU A 60 0.94 5.77 13.63
C LEU A 60 0.51 6.75 14.72
N TYR A 61 -0.60 7.45 14.50
CA TYR A 61 -1.30 8.25 15.49
C TYR A 61 -2.61 7.60 15.85
N LEU A 62 -2.85 7.43 17.15
CA LEU A 62 -4.11 6.98 17.72
C LEU A 62 -4.62 8.03 18.69
N PRO A 63 -5.81 8.64 18.46
CA PRO A 63 -6.36 9.70 19.30
C PRO A 63 -6.45 9.35 20.77
N ALA A 64 -6.77 8.09 21.08
CA ALA A 64 -6.87 7.62 22.45
C ALA A 64 -5.58 7.80 23.29
N TYR A 65 -4.43 7.89 22.63
CA TYR A 65 -3.14 8.06 23.29
C TYR A 65 -2.58 9.49 23.15
N HIS A 66 -3.20 10.34 22.33
CA HIS A 66 -2.77 11.71 22.04
C HIS A 66 -1.28 11.85 21.64
N THR A 67 -0.71 10.79 21.07
CA THR A 67 0.70 10.76 20.65
C THR A 67 0.89 9.89 19.42
N SER A 68 1.88 10.23 18.62
CA SER A 68 2.32 9.42 17.49
C SER A 68 3.45 8.48 17.90
N ARG A 69 3.46 7.30 17.31
CA ARG A 69 4.53 6.32 17.47
C ARG A 69 5.17 6.03 16.12
N LYS A 70 6.49 6.09 16.08
CA LYS A 70 7.24 5.62 14.91
C LYS A 70 7.14 4.09 14.83
N ILE A 71 6.86 3.59 13.64
CA ILE A 71 6.82 2.16 13.32
C ILE A 71 8.24 1.76 12.93
N PRO A 72 8.89 0.84 13.67
CA PRO A 72 10.20 0.34 13.30
C PRO A 72 10.17 -0.40 11.97
N SER A 73 11.24 -0.34 11.18
CA SER A 73 11.35 -1.09 9.91
C SER A 73 11.22 -2.61 10.11
N SER A 74 11.64 -3.13 11.26
CA SER A 74 11.45 -4.54 11.64
C SER A 74 9.97 -4.96 11.73
N ASN A 75 9.05 -4.00 11.87
CA ASN A 75 7.60 -4.26 11.94
C ASN A 75 6.90 -4.14 10.57
N ARG A 76 7.66 -4.11 9.49
CA ARG A 76 7.12 -3.97 8.13
C ARG A 76 6.14 -5.07 7.74
N SER A 77 6.25 -6.26 8.32
CA SER A 77 5.36 -7.41 8.14
C SER A 77 4.15 -7.43 9.08
N ASP A 78 3.99 -6.39 9.94
CA ASP A 78 2.79 -6.24 10.75
C ASP A 78 1.61 -5.75 9.89
N ARG A 79 0.39 -6.07 10.33
CA ARG A 79 -0.84 -5.64 9.65
C ARG A 79 -1.02 -4.14 9.71
N TYR A 80 -1.14 -3.51 8.53
CA TYR A 80 -1.43 -2.09 8.40
C TYR A 80 -2.84 -1.79 8.93
N MET A 81 -2.92 -1.16 10.10
CA MET A 81 -4.20 -0.80 10.75
C MET A 81 -5.19 -1.97 10.86
N GLY A 82 -4.69 -3.20 11.05
CA GLY A 82 -5.51 -4.40 11.14
C GLY A 82 -6.14 -4.88 9.83
N THR A 83 -5.73 -4.32 8.69
CA THR A 83 -6.12 -4.76 7.35
C THR A 83 -5.32 -6.01 6.92
N ASP A 84 -5.59 -6.53 5.72
CA ASP A 84 -4.78 -7.61 5.13
C ASP A 84 -3.52 -7.10 4.44
N PHE A 85 -3.37 -5.80 4.30
CA PHE A 85 -2.11 -5.18 3.92
C PHE A 85 -1.14 -5.21 5.09
N PHE A 86 0.14 -5.38 4.79
CA PHE A 86 1.23 -5.13 5.73
C PHE A 86 1.76 -3.70 5.55
N TYR A 87 2.56 -3.21 6.49
CA TYR A 87 3.23 -1.92 6.33
C TYR A 87 4.17 -1.90 5.11
N GLU A 88 4.76 -3.04 4.73
CA GLU A 88 5.55 -3.15 3.50
C GLU A 88 4.71 -3.14 2.22
N ASP A 89 3.42 -3.50 2.28
CA ASP A 89 2.53 -3.49 1.09
C ASP A 89 2.04 -2.10 0.71
N VAL A 90 2.18 -1.12 1.61
CA VAL A 90 1.72 0.26 1.40
C VAL A 90 2.84 1.25 1.12
N SER A 91 4.09 0.78 1.10
CA SER A 91 5.29 1.51 0.67
C SER A 91 5.68 1.09 -0.74
N ASP A 92 6.34 1.98 -1.47
CA ASP A 92 6.85 1.64 -2.80
C ASP A 92 8.12 0.77 -2.69
N ASP A 93 8.19 -0.27 -3.52
CA ASP A 93 9.38 -1.12 -3.60
C ASP A 93 10.55 -0.35 -4.26
N LYS A 94 11.73 -0.38 -3.63
CA LYS A 94 12.97 0.19 -4.19
C LYS A 94 13.54 -0.79 -5.19
N VAL A 95 13.56 -0.42 -6.46
CA VAL A 95 13.90 -1.30 -7.59
C VAL A 95 15.28 -1.96 -7.42
N ASP A 96 16.25 -1.24 -6.87
CA ASP A 96 17.62 -1.70 -6.62
C ASP A 96 17.74 -2.76 -5.50
N GLN A 97 16.68 -2.99 -4.74
CA GLN A 97 16.62 -4.01 -3.69
C GLN A 97 16.09 -5.35 -4.19
N PHE A 98 15.69 -5.44 -5.45
CA PHE A 98 15.07 -6.64 -6.02
C PHE A 98 15.70 -7.05 -7.34
N GLU A 99 15.67 -8.34 -7.59
CA GLU A 99 15.86 -8.93 -8.91
C GLU A 99 14.49 -9.14 -9.57
N PHE A 100 14.42 -8.78 -10.86
CA PHE A 100 13.22 -8.92 -11.67
C PHE A 100 13.46 -9.86 -12.84
N THR A 101 12.57 -10.83 -13.03
CA THR A 101 12.61 -11.78 -14.14
C THR A 101 11.29 -11.76 -14.88
N LEU A 102 11.34 -11.62 -16.22
CA LEU A 102 10.14 -11.78 -17.05
C LEU A 102 9.77 -13.27 -17.13
N ALA A 103 8.68 -13.65 -16.49
CA ALA A 103 8.18 -15.03 -16.46
C ALA A 103 7.27 -15.36 -17.68
N GLY A 104 6.88 -14.36 -18.48
CA GLY A 104 6.05 -14.54 -19.65
C GLY A 104 4.94 -13.49 -19.74
N SER A 105 3.81 -13.88 -20.34
CA SER A 105 2.62 -13.03 -20.42
C SER A 105 1.35 -13.86 -20.22
N GLU A 106 0.36 -13.29 -19.57
CA GLU A 106 -0.93 -13.93 -19.28
C GLU A 106 -2.08 -12.92 -19.45
N GLN A 107 -3.30 -13.44 -19.56
CA GLN A 107 -4.50 -12.60 -19.50
C GLN A 107 -4.92 -12.40 -18.05
N GLN A 108 -5.14 -11.13 -17.67
CA GLN A 108 -5.70 -10.77 -16.37
C GLN A 108 -6.83 -9.75 -16.60
N ASP A 109 -8.06 -10.09 -16.18
CA ASP A 109 -9.28 -9.27 -16.39
C ASP A 109 -9.47 -8.79 -17.84
N GLY A 110 -9.25 -9.71 -18.82
CA GLY A 110 -9.35 -9.43 -20.23
C GLY A 110 -8.24 -8.54 -20.81
N ARG A 111 -7.17 -8.29 -20.06
CA ARG A 111 -6.00 -7.52 -20.46
C ARG A 111 -4.79 -8.43 -20.62
N HIS A 112 -4.04 -8.22 -21.69
CA HIS A 112 -2.73 -8.85 -21.86
C HIS A 112 -1.74 -8.20 -20.89
N CYS A 113 -1.19 -8.99 -19.96
CA CYS A 113 -0.24 -8.55 -18.95
C CYS A 113 1.11 -9.22 -19.11
N LEU A 114 2.19 -8.48 -18.90
CA LEU A 114 3.49 -9.06 -18.62
C LEU A 114 3.49 -9.63 -17.21
N VAL A 115 4.06 -10.82 -17.06
CA VAL A 115 4.21 -11.47 -15.75
C VAL A 115 5.65 -11.37 -15.32
N ILE A 116 5.88 -10.67 -14.22
CA ILE A 116 7.21 -10.41 -13.67
C ILE A 116 7.34 -11.08 -12.31
N GLU A 117 8.39 -11.86 -12.12
CA GLU A 117 8.81 -12.33 -10.80
C GLU A 117 9.77 -11.31 -10.18
N GLN A 118 9.52 -10.99 -8.92
CA GLN A 118 10.30 -10.05 -8.12
C GLN A 118 10.79 -10.77 -6.86
N VAL A 119 12.11 -10.81 -6.69
CA VAL A 119 12.76 -11.50 -5.57
C VAL A 119 13.68 -10.52 -4.85
N PRO A 120 13.61 -10.37 -3.51
CA PRO A 120 14.52 -9.48 -2.79
C PRO A 120 15.96 -9.96 -2.90
N ILE A 121 16.89 -9.03 -3.19
CA ILE A 121 18.34 -9.30 -3.20
C ILE A 121 19.06 -8.63 -2.03
N ASP A 122 18.51 -7.56 -1.48
CA ASP A 122 19.04 -6.90 -0.29
C ASP A 122 18.91 -7.80 0.96
N GLU A 123 20.00 -8.00 1.70
CA GLU A 123 20.04 -8.94 2.83
C GLU A 123 19.17 -8.48 4.02
N THR A 124 19.04 -7.18 4.24
CA THR A 124 18.16 -6.65 5.29
C THR A 124 16.71 -6.88 4.91
N LEU A 125 16.37 -6.61 3.65
CA LEU A 125 15.03 -6.85 3.12
C LEU A 125 14.66 -8.33 3.17
N LYS A 126 15.55 -9.24 2.75
CA LYS A 126 15.33 -10.68 2.86
C LYS A 126 15.04 -11.13 4.29
N LYS A 127 15.67 -10.48 5.27
CA LYS A 127 15.47 -10.81 6.68
C LYS A 127 14.16 -10.23 7.23
N GLU A 128 13.87 -8.97 6.94
CA GLU A 128 12.77 -8.21 7.54
C GLU A 128 11.43 -8.41 6.81
N SER A 129 11.42 -8.62 5.49
CA SER A 129 10.19 -8.87 4.74
C SER A 129 9.58 -10.22 5.11
N PHE A 130 8.27 -10.28 5.13
CA PHE A 130 7.52 -11.54 5.22
C PHE A 130 7.63 -12.35 3.92
N TYR A 131 7.79 -11.67 2.79
CA TYR A 131 7.74 -12.28 1.47
C TYR A 131 9.12 -12.75 0.99
N GLY A 132 9.15 -13.97 0.40
CA GLY A 132 10.31 -14.46 -0.35
C GLY A 132 10.23 -14.09 -1.83
N LYS A 133 9.02 -13.94 -2.38
CA LYS A 133 8.80 -13.64 -3.80
C LYS A 133 7.46 -12.96 -4.00
N LYS A 134 7.40 -12.04 -4.98
CA LYS A 134 6.16 -11.51 -5.57
C LYS A 134 6.09 -11.89 -7.04
N ARG A 135 4.90 -12.16 -7.56
CA ARG A 135 4.63 -12.34 -9.00
C ARG A 135 3.60 -11.29 -9.41
N LEU A 136 3.96 -10.43 -10.35
CA LEU A 136 3.20 -9.25 -10.74
C LEU A 136 2.63 -9.42 -12.14
N TRP A 137 1.36 -9.10 -12.35
CA TRP A 137 0.70 -8.98 -13.66
C TRP A 137 0.56 -7.50 -14.00
N ILE A 138 1.34 -7.04 -14.96
CA ILE A 138 1.42 -5.62 -15.32
C ILE A 138 0.83 -5.43 -16.72
N ASP A 139 -0.20 -4.59 -16.84
CA ASP A 139 -0.71 -4.08 -18.12
C ASP A 139 0.34 -3.11 -18.71
N PRO A 140 1.03 -3.47 -19.80
CA PRO A 140 2.11 -2.65 -20.35
C PRO A 140 1.61 -1.39 -21.07
N GLU A 141 0.35 -1.36 -21.50
CA GLU A 141 -0.24 -0.21 -22.20
C GLU A 141 -0.62 0.91 -21.23
N ARG A 142 -1.10 0.53 -20.04
CA ARG A 142 -1.57 1.47 -19.03
C ARG A 142 -0.57 1.67 -17.90
N LEU A 143 0.48 0.84 -17.85
CA LEU A 143 1.47 0.79 -16.77
C LEU A 143 0.81 0.59 -15.40
N LEU A 144 -0.14 -0.37 -15.34
CA LEU A 144 -0.90 -0.71 -14.14
C LEU A 144 -0.59 -2.14 -13.70
N THR A 145 -0.33 -2.34 -12.43
CA THR A 145 -0.28 -3.66 -11.81
C THR A 145 -1.70 -4.09 -11.47
N LEU A 146 -2.21 -5.13 -12.14
CA LEU A 146 -3.58 -5.62 -11.96
C LEU A 146 -3.67 -6.74 -10.92
N ARG A 147 -2.58 -7.48 -10.71
CA ARG A 147 -2.51 -8.55 -9.72
C ARG A 147 -1.09 -8.70 -9.20
N ILE A 148 -0.98 -9.04 -7.93
CA ILE A 148 0.27 -9.48 -7.29
C ILE A 148 -0.04 -10.72 -6.46
N ASP A 149 0.70 -11.79 -6.68
CA ASP A 149 0.71 -12.98 -5.84
C ASP A 149 1.95 -12.91 -4.94
N PHE A 150 1.75 -12.97 -3.64
CA PHE A 150 2.80 -12.91 -2.63
C PHE A 150 3.06 -14.30 -2.07
N SER A 151 4.29 -14.78 -2.21
CA SER A 151 4.74 -16.02 -1.59
C SER A 151 5.65 -15.73 -0.39
N ASP A 152 5.52 -16.52 0.65
CA ASP A 152 6.41 -16.46 1.81
C ASP A 152 7.82 -16.99 1.46
N LYS A 153 8.71 -17.02 2.45
CA LYS A 153 10.10 -17.49 2.29
C LYS A 153 10.20 -18.99 2.00
N SER A 154 9.14 -19.77 2.24
CA SER A 154 9.05 -21.19 1.89
C SER A 154 8.47 -21.41 0.48
N GLY A 155 8.06 -20.34 -0.21
CA GLY A 155 7.47 -20.39 -1.54
C GLY A 155 5.95 -20.61 -1.55
N VAL A 156 5.30 -20.65 -0.39
CA VAL A 156 3.84 -20.81 -0.29
C VAL A 156 3.16 -19.49 -0.63
N LEU A 157 2.15 -19.54 -1.52
CA LEU A 157 1.29 -18.41 -1.82
C LEU A 157 0.44 -18.06 -0.60
N VAL A 158 0.64 -16.87 -0.03
CA VAL A 158 0.03 -16.43 1.23
C VAL A 158 -0.97 -15.30 1.07
N LYS A 159 -0.75 -14.42 0.08
CA LYS A 159 -1.66 -13.31 -0.21
C LYS A 159 -1.80 -13.10 -1.72
N ARG A 160 -2.91 -12.48 -2.08
CA ARG A 160 -3.15 -11.97 -3.44
C ARG A 160 -3.71 -10.57 -3.38
N PHE A 161 -3.06 -9.68 -4.09
CA PHE A 161 -3.60 -8.36 -4.44
C PHE A 161 -4.22 -8.43 -5.82
N THR A 162 -5.40 -7.82 -5.98
CA THR A 162 -6.01 -7.55 -7.28
C THR A 162 -6.48 -6.12 -7.35
N ALA A 163 -6.44 -5.55 -8.56
CA ALA A 163 -6.87 -4.19 -8.78
C ALA A 163 -7.68 -4.07 -10.08
N SER A 164 -8.74 -3.30 -10.04
CA SER A 164 -9.71 -3.15 -11.14
C SER A 164 -10.28 -1.74 -11.24
N SER A 165 -11.28 -1.56 -12.08
CA SER A 165 -11.94 -0.26 -12.30
C SER A 165 -10.96 0.84 -12.70
N PRO A 166 -10.18 0.67 -13.80
CA PRO A 166 -9.25 1.66 -14.27
C PRO A 166 -9.99 2.90 -14.78
N GLN A 167 -9.49 4.08 -14.40
CA GLN A 167 -9.99 5.38 -14.84
C GLN A 167 -8.84 6.24 -15.33
N LEU A 168 -9.03 6.91 -16.46
CA LEU A 168 -8.06 7.89 -16.96
C LEU A 168 -8.35 9.26 -16.32
N ILE A 169 -7.41 9.78 -15.55
CA ILE A 169 -7.53 11.06 -14.86
C ILE A 169 -6.30 11.91 -15.23
N GLN A 170 -6.52 13.05 -15.88
CA GLN A 170 -5.45 13.96 -16.33
C GLN A 170 -4.32 13.24 -17.08
N GLY A 171 -4.68 12.35 -18.02
CA GLY A 171 -3.71 11.61 -18.85
C GLY A 171 -3.01 10.45 -18.15
N ARG A 172 -3.35 10.12 -16.92
CA ARG A 172 -2.78 8.98 -16.18
C ARG A 172 -3.86 7.99 -15.76
N TRP A 173 -3.60 6.71 -16.00
CA TRP A 173 -4.47 5.65 -15.55
C TRP A 173 -4.36 5.47 -14.03
N ARG A 174 -5.50 5.27 -13.37
CA ARG A 174 -5.61 4.99 -11.93
C ARG A 174 -6.61 3.85 -11.72
N LEU A 175 -6.30 2.99 -10.77
CA LEU A 175 -7.21 1.93 -10.32
C LEU A 175 -8.05 2.45 -9.18
N ASN A 176 -9.37 2.24 -9.22
CA ASN A 176 -10.30 2.74 -8.22
C ASN A 176 -10.79 1.65 -7.26
N HIS A 177 -10.52 0.40 -7.58
CA HIS A 177 -10.85 -0.73 -6.70
C HIS A 177 -9.61 -1.60 -6.52
N VAL A 178 -9.27 -1.91 -5.28
CA VAL A 178 -8.20 -2.85 -4.94
C VAL A 178 -8.68 -3.81 -3.86
N GLU A 179 -8.22 -5.05 -3.93
CA GLU A 179 -8.47 -6.08 -2.92
C GLU A 179 -7.15 -6.74 -2.52
N MET A 180 -6.97 -6.97 -1.23
CA MET A 180 -5.95 -7.85 -0.68
C MET A 180 -6.63 -9.03 0.01
N LEU A 181 -6.38 -10.23 -0.47
CA LEU A 181 -6.83 -11.50 0.12
C LEU A 181 -5.69 -12.15 0.90
N ASP A 182 -5.84 -12.34 2.19
CA ASP A 182 -4.96 -13.17 3.02
C ASP A 182 -5.47 -14.62 3.01
N MET A 183 -4.81 -15.47 2.22
CA MET A 183 -5.23 -16.86 2.02
C MET A 183 -5.04 -17.73 3.26
N ARG A 184 -4.12 -17.34 4.17
CA ARG A 184 -3.82 -18.10 5.40
C ARG A 184 -5.01 -18.14 6.35
N ILE A 185 -5.83 -17.10 6.33
CA ILE A 185 -6.97 -16.94 7.24
C ILE A 185 -8.30 -16.71 6.49
N SER A 186 -8.27 -16.72 5.14
CA SER A 186 -9.44 -16.43 4.29
C SER A 186 -10.12 -15.10 4.63
N HIS A 187 -9.31 -14.07 4.87
CA HIS A 187 -9.76 -12.71 5.16
C HIS A 187 -9.38 -11.79 4.01
N ARG A 188 -10.24 -10.80 3.72
CA ARG A 188 -9.97 -9.83 2.65
C ARG A 188 -10.23 -8.40 3.08
N THR A 189 -9.42 -7.51 2.53
CA THR A 189 -9.63 -6.07 2.60
C THR A 189 -9.83 -5.51 1.21
N THR A 190 -10.95 -4.84 0.97
CA THR A 190 -11.23 -4.08 -0.27
C THR A 190 -11.13 -2.59 -0.01
N ILE A 191 -10.58 -1.84 -0.97
CA ILE A 191 -10.51 -0.38 -0.93
C ILE A 191 -11.10 0.17 -2.22
N ASP A 192 -12.14 0.99 -2.10
CA ASP A 192 -12.72 1.77 -3.19
C ASP A 192 -12.28 3.22 -3.07
N TYR A 193 -11.58 3.71 -4.08
CA TYR A 193 -11.16 5.12 -4.13
C TYR A 193 -12.24 5.95 -4.81
N ARG A 194 -12.65 7.01 -4.13
CA ARG A 194 -13.68 7.95 -4.59
C ARG A 194 -13.15 9.37 -4.54
N ASP A 195 -13.78 10.27 -5.25
CA ASP A 195 -13.56 11.74 -5.16
C ASP A 195 -12.09 12.17 -5.29
N ARG A 196 -11.34 11.50 -6.19
CA ARG A 196 -9.93 11.82 -6.44
C ARG A 196 -9.79 13.26 -6.94
N LYS A 197 -8.95 14.03 -6.26
CA LYS A 197 -8.53 15.36 -6.67
C LYS A 197 -7.03 15.34 -6.90
N ILE A 198 -6.59 15.78 -8.08
CA ILE A 198 -5.17 15.77 -8.48
C ILE A 198 -4.69 17.22 -8.56
N ASP A 199 -3.39 17.42 -8.35
CA ASP A 199 -2.69 18.71 -8.44
C ASP A 199 -3.29 19.81 -7.56
N GLN A 200 -3.65 19.43 -6.32
CA GLN A 200 -4.26 20.34 -5.34
C GLN A 200 -3.23 21.23 -4.62
N GLY A 201 -1.94 21.16 -4.95
CA GLY A 201 -0.91 21.96 -4.29
C GLY A 201 -0.81 21.70 -2.78
N LEU A 202 -0.92 20.44 -2.35
CA LEU A 202 -0.89 20.10 -0.93
C LEU A 202 0.36 20.66 -0.24
N ASN A 203 0.14 21.36 0.89
CA ASN A 203 1.23 21.90 1.70
C ASN A 203 2.09 20.77 2.28
N PRO A 204 3.44 20.81 2.15
CA PRO A 204 4.32 19.82 2.76
C PRO A 204 4.14 19.66 4.27
N GLN A 205 3.76 20.73 4.98
CA GLN A 205 3.50 20.69 6.42
C GLN A 205 2.36 19.74 6.81
N LEU A 206 1.45 19.42 5.87
CA LEU A 206 0.42 18.39 6.06
C LEU A 206 1.06 17.03 6.41
N PHE A 207 2.23 16.75 5.84
CA PHE A 207 2.96 15.49 5.99
C PHE A 207 4.04 15.59 7.10
N SER A 208 3.67 16.08 8.26
CA SER A 208 4.55 16.20 9.41
C SER A 208 3.96 15.49 10.64
N VAL A 209 4.84 14.97 11.51
CA VAL A 209 4.43 14.35 12.79
C VAL A 209 3.60 15.33 13.63
N ARG A 210 3.98 16.61 13.63
CA ARG A 210 3.21 17.67 14.33
C ARG A 210 1.78 17.79 13.82
N ASN A 211 1.58 17.71 12.48
CA ASN A 211 0.23 17.79 11.90
C ASN A 211 -0.54 16.49 12.11
N LEU A 212 0.16 15.35 12.12
CA LEU A 212 -0.42 14.05 12.43
C LEU A 212 -1.16 14.08 13.79
N GLU A 213 -0.56 14.69 14.81
CA GLU A 213 -1.10 14.80 16.18
C GLU A 213 -2.18 15.88 16.35
N ARG A 214 -2.15 16.94 15.52
CA ARG A 214 -3.11 18.05 15.63
C ARG A 214 -4.45 17.78 14.98
N GLY A 215 -4.54 16.77 14.11
CA GLY A 215 -5.81 16.40 13.47
C GLY A 215 -6.33 17.39 12.41
N GLN A 216 -5.47 18.28 11.90
CA GLN A 216 -5.85 19.31 10.89
C GLN A 216 -5.55 18.86 9.48
#